data_5ecc10fa6abd8461072e046f6d2503c6
#
_entry.id   5ecc10fa6abd8461072e046f6d2503c6
#
_cell.length_a   1.000
_cell.length_b   1.000
_cell.length_c   1.000
_cell.angle_alpha   90.00
_cell.angle_beta   90.00
_cell.angle_gamma   90.00
#
_symmetry.space_group_name_H-M   'P 1'
#
loop_
_entity.id
_entity.type
_entity.pdbx_description
1 polymer ?
#
loop_
_entity_poly.entity_id
_entity_poly.type
_entity_poly.pdbx_seq_one_letter_code
_entity_poly.pdbx_strand_id
1 'polypeptide(L)'
;MPPDSKILIVDDHKDTLFALESALAALNYELTCVTSGDDALKEILRGDIGLVLLDVRMPGSGGLDVVRYMRRLEQTQYIPILLLTGFGMNRDLAAAAFLLGVADVVLKPVDPWMLRTKVRYLYESYRRTCALQRELDALRANGAPAPPARGRRSREPDGAQPRVPSQPTAASHESAVRDRG
;
A
#
# COMPACT_ATOMS: atom_id res chain seq x y z
N MET A 1 -4.48 10.19 -1.82
CA MET A 1 -5.57 9.79 -2.72
C MET A 1 -6.21 11.06 -3.28
N PRO A 2 -6.42 11.18 -4.60
CA PRO A 2 -7.13 12.29 -5.21
C PRO A 2 -8.57 12.40 -4.70
N PRO A 3 -9.20 13.58 -4.76
CA PRO A 3 -10.60 13.75 -4.39
C PRO A 3 -11.57 12.89 -5.23
N ASP A 4 -11.15 12.52 -6.44
CA ASP A 4 -11.94 11.80 -7.44
C ASP A 4 -11.48 10.34 -7.58
N SER A 5 -11.38 9.61 -6.50
CA SER A 5 -10.98 8.20 -6.55
C SER A 5 -12.08 7.33 -7.12
N LYS A 6 -11.66 6.32 -7.89
CA LYS A 6 -12.53 5.36 -8.58
C LYS A 6 -12.80 4.13 -7.73
N ILE A 7 -13.88 3.45 -8.05
CA ILE A 7 -14.15 2.10 -7.59
C ILE A 7 -13.78 1.14 -8.71
N LEU A 8 -12.85 0.24 -8.44
CA LEU A 8 -12.45 -0.81 -9.38
C LEU A 8 -13.30 -2.05 -9.16
N ILE A 9 -13.91 -2.56 -10.24
CA ILE A 9 -14.69 -3.78 -10.25
C ILE A 9 -13.96 -4.81 -11.10
N VAL A 10 -13.68 -5.97 -10.53
CA VAL A 10 -12.88 -7.03 -11.16
C VAL A 10 -13.67 -8.33 -11.16
N ASP A 11 -14.03 -8.81 -12.33
CA ASP A 11 -14.77 -10.07 -12.52
C ASP A 11 -14.54 -10.55 -13.96
N ASP A 12 -14.24 -11.82 -14.16
CA ASP A 12 -13.96 -12.37 -15.49
C ASP A 12 -15.22 -12.51 -16.39
N HIS A 13 -16.41 -12.34 -15.80
CA HIS A 13 -17.69 -12.40 -16.50
C HIS A 13 -18.24 -10.99 -16.77
N LYS A 14 -18.33 -10.62 -18.04
CA LYS A 14 -18.84 -9.30 -18.45
C LYS A 14 -20.28 -9.03 -17.99
N ASP A 15 -21.12 -10.06 -17.96
CA ASP A 15 -22.51 -9.92 -17.47
C ASP A 15 -22.57 -9.58 -15.99
N THR A 16 -21.64 -10.13 -15.21
CA THR A 16 -21.49 -9.79 -13.78
C THR A 16 -21.02 -8.34 -13.62
N LEU A 17 -20.03 -7.91 -14.40
CA LEU A 17 -19.57 -6.53 -14.39
C LEU A 17 -20.71 -5.56 -14.70
N PHE A 18 -21.47 -5.81 -15.76
CA PHE A 18 -22.61 -4.99 -16.12
C PHE A 18 -23.68 -4.92 -15.01
N ALA A 19 -23.99 -6.06 -14.38
CA ALA A 19 -24.93 -6.11 -13.27
C ALA A 19 -24.43 -5.32 -12.04
N LEU A 20 -23.14 -5.41 -11.71
CA LEU A 20 -22.53 -4.66 -10.61
C LEU A 20 -22.48 -3.16 -10.89
N GLU A 21 -22.09 -2.74 -12.11
CA GLU A 21 -22.14 -1.34 -12.52
C GLU A 21 -23.56 -0.78 -12.41
N SER A 22 -24.55 -1.50 -12.95
CA SER A 22 -25.96 -1.10 -12.88
C SER A 22 -26.45 -0.98 -11.43
N ALA A 23 -26.06 -1.92 -10.58
CA ALA A 23 -26.39 -1.90 -9.16
C ALA A 23 -25.78 -0.68 -8.42
N LEU A 24 -24.59 -0.24 -8.83
CA LEU A 24 -23.86 0.86 -8.19
C LEU A 24 -24.11 2.23 -8.83
N ALA A 25 -24.73 2.30 -10.01
CA ALA A 25 -24.97 3.55 -10.73
C ALA A 25 -25.64 4.65 -9.87
N ALA A 26 -26.55 4.26 -8.98
CA ALA A 26 -27.24 5.20 -8.08
C ALA A 26 -26.32 5.90 -7.05
N LEU A 27 -25.07 5.45 -6.90
CA LEU A 27 -24.11 6.07 -5.99
C LEU A 27 -23.34 7.23 -6.63
N ASN A 28 -23.40 7.37 -7.96
CA ASN A 28 -22.68 8.39 -8.73
C ASN A 28 -21.15 8.43 -8.46
N TYR A 29 -20.56 7.28 -8.19
CA TYR A 29 -19.09 7.14 -8.11
C TYR A 29 -18.52 6.79 -9.49
N GLU A 30 -17.29 7.19 -9.75
CA GLU A 30 -16.58 6.76 -10.94
C GLU A 30 -16.23 5.27 -10.81
N LEU A 31 -16.66 4.47 -11.78
CA LEU A 31 -16.44 3.02 -11.80
C LEU A 31 -15.46 2.68 -12.93
N THR A 32 -14.58 1.73 -12.67
CA THR A 32 -13.69 1.13 -13.67
C THR A 32 -13.85 -0.38 -13.60
N CYS A 33 -14.10 -1.02 -14.73
CA CYS A 33 -14.31 -2.47 -14.81
C CYS A 33 -13.17 -3.14 -15.56
N VAL A 34 -12.66 -4.23 -15.03
CA VAL A 34 -11.63 -5.07 -15.68
C VAL A 34 -11.99 -6.55 -15.54
N THR A 35 -11.48 -7.37 -16.46
CA THR A 35 -11.84 -8.78 -16.54
C THR A 35 -10.75 -9.74 -16.08
N SER A 36 -9.62 -9.22 -15.56
CA SER A 36 -8.51 -10.06 -15.10
C SER A 36 -7.81 -9.47 -13.89
N GLY A 37 -7.15 -10.34 -13.10
CA GLY A 37 -6.31 -9.90 -11.98
C GLY A 37 -5.12 -9.05 -12.45
N ASP A 38 -4.54 -9.35 -13.60
CA ASP A 38 -3.40 -8.61 -14.16
C ASP A 38 -3.80 -7.19 -14.58
N ASP A 39 -4.97 -7.01 -15.18
CA ASP A 39 -5.47 -5.68 -15.51
C ASP A 39 -5.90 -4.91 -14.26
N ALA A 40 -6.43 -5.61 -13.26
CA ALA A 40 -6.71 -5.01 -11.96
C ALA A 40 -5.44 -4.44 -11.32
N LEU A 41 -4.33 -5.19 -11.33
CA LEU A 41 -3.06 -4.70 -10.80
C LEU A 41 -2.52 -3.49 -11.57
N LYS A 42 -2.69 -3.45 -12.90
CA LYS A 42 -2.31 -2.28 -13.71
C LYS A 42 -3.10 -1.03 -13.32
N GLU A 43 -4.43 -1.15 -13.17
CA GLU A 43 -5.28 -0.03 -12.75
C GLU A 43 -4.95 0.42 -11.32
N ILE A 44 -4.73 -0.50 -10.40
CA ILE A 44 -4.34 -0.19 -9.02
C ILE A 44 -3.01 0.57 -8.96
N LEU A 45 -2.03 0.18 -9.78
CA LEU A 45 -0.72 0.84 -9.84
C LEU A 45 -0.74 2.22 -10.52
N ARG A 46 -1.72 2.48 -11.39
CA ARG A 46 -1.94 3.83 -11.94
C ARG A 46 -2.37 4.83 -10.88
N GLY A 47 -2.91 4.35 -9.76
CA GLY A 47 -3.42 5.17 -8.68
C GLY A 47 -4.92 5.47 -8.83
N ASP A 48 -5.42 6.36 -7.98
CA ASP A 48 -6.81 6.86 -8.00
C ASP A 48 -7.89 5.82 -7.66
N ILE A 49 -7.51 4.65 -7.14
CA ILE A 49 -8.47 3.64 -6.67
C ILE A 49 -8.76 3.84 -5.17
N GLY A 50 -10.04 3.94 -4.84
CA GLY A 50 -10.52 4.12 -3.46
C GLY A 50 -11.22 2.92 -2.86
N LEU A 51 -11.62 1.96 -3.67
CA LEU A 51 -12.23 0.70 -3.27
C LEU A 51 -12.06 -0.32 -4.40
N VAL A 52 -11.82 -1.57 -4.06
CA VAL A 52 -11.79 -2.68 -5.02
C VAL A 52 -12.89 -3.68 -4.69
N LEU A 53 -13.79 -3.93 -5.66
CA LEU A 53 -14.69 -5.07 -5.67
C LEU A 53 -14.02 -6.17 -6.50
N LEU A 54 -13.82 -7.33 -5.92
CA LEU A 54 -12.95 -8.33 -6.52
C LEU A 54 -13.57 -9.72 -6.46
N ASP A 55 -13.79 -10.33 -7.60
CA ASP A 55 -14.16 -11.74 -7.62
C ASP A 55 -13.00 -12.62 -7.14
N VAL A 56 -13.35 -13.62 -6.34
CA VAL A 56 -12.36 -14.55 -5.79
C VAL A 56 -11.85 -15.51 -6.85
N ARG A 57 -12.74 -15.97 -7.75
CA ARG A 57 -12.44 -17.02 -8.70
C ARG A 57 -12.35 -16.46 -10.12
N MET A 58 -11.14 -16.19 -10.54
CA MET A 58 -10.83 -15.77 -11.90
C MET A 58 -9.72 -16.65 -12.48
N PRO A 59 -9.69 -16.88 -13.80
CA PRO A 59 -8.58 -17.56 -14.47
C PRO A 59 -7.25 -16.80 -14.29
N GLY A 60 -6.16 -17.53 -14.18
CA GLY A 60 -4.83 -16.92 -14.00
C GLY A 60 -4.59 -16.41 -12.59
N SER A 61 -4.28 -15.12 -12.43
CA SER A 61 -4.11 -14.49 -11.11
C SER A 61 -5.46 -14.37 -10.41
N GLY A 62 -5.73 -15.27 -9.47
CA GLY A 62 -6.98 -15.27 -8.70
C GLY A 62 -7.12 -14.05 -7.80
N GLY A 63 -8.36 -13.76 -7.37
CA GLY A 63 -8.63 -12.59 -6.53
C GLY A 63 -7.76 -12.51 -5.27
N LEU A 64 -7.47 -13.64 -4.60
CA LEU A 64 -6.59 -13.62 -3.42
C LEU A 64 -5.13 -13.28 -3.75
N ASP A 65 -4.65 -13.54 -4.97
CA ASP A 65 -3.30 -13.14 -5.37
C ASP A 65 -3.22 -11.63 -5.56
N VAL A 66 -4.25 -11.01 -6.14
CA VAL A 66 -4.40 -9.55 -6.21
C VAL A 66 -4.40 -8.94 -4.81
N VAL A 67 -5.15 -9.51 -3.85
CA VAL A 67 -5.15 -9.05 -2.44
C VAL A 67 -3.75 -9.11 -1.85
N ARG A 68 -3.06 -10.25 -1.98
CA ARG A 68 -1.69 -10.42 -1.46
C ARG A 68 -0.73 -9.39 -2.03
N TYR A 69 -0.83 -9.10 -3.32
CA TYR A 69 0.00 -8.11 -3.97
C TYR A 69 -0.28 -6.70 -3.41
N MET A 70 -1.54 -6.29 -3.34
CA MET A 70 -1.94 -4.99 -2.80
C MET A 70 -1.46 -4.78 -1.36
N ARG A 71 -1.50 -5.80 -0.52
CA ARG A 71 -1.09 -5.71 0.91
C ARG A 71 0.42 -5.62 1.12
N ARG A 72 1.22 -5.92 0.09
CA ARG A 72 2.69 -5.77 0.13
C ARG A 72 3.18 -4.39 -0.26
N LEU A 73 2.37 -3.58 -0.91
CA LEU A 73 2.74 -2.26 -1.41
C LEU A 73 2.22 -1.17 -0.45
N GLU A 74 3.11 -0.30 0.00
CA GLU A 74 2.78 0.80 0.92
C GLU A 74 1.64 1.69 0.41
N GLN A 75 1.64 1.99 -0.89
CA GLN A 75 0.66 2.85 -1.53
C GLN A 75 -0.74 2.23 -1.67
N THR A 76 -0.88 0.91 -1.58
CA THR A 76 -2.15 0.19 -1.84
C THR A 76 -2.64 -0.64 -0.65
N GLN A 77 -1.80 -0.87 0.36
CA GLN A 77 -2.09 -1.78 1.47
C GLN A 77 -3.33 -1.40 2.30
N TYR A 78 -3.72 -0.13 2.28
CA TYR A 78 -4.87 0.37 3.04
C TYR A 78 -6.14 0.55 2.19
N ILE A 79 -6.06 0.36 0.87
CA ILE A 79 -7.25 0.42 0.01
C ILE A 79 -8.20 -0.70 0.44
N PRO A 80 -9.47 -0.40 0.77
CA PRO A 80 -10.44 -1.42 1.13
C PRO A 80 -10.72 -2.35 -0.04
N ILE A 81 -10.87 -3.64 0.26
CA ILE A 81 -11.20 -4.67 -0.72
C ILE A 81 -12.48 -5.37 -0.24
N LEU A 82 -13.49 -5.38 -1.10
CA LEU A 82 -14.73 -6.14 -0.94
C LEU A 82 -14.65 -7.35 -1.87
N LEU A 83 -14.51 -8.54 -1.29
CA LEU A 83 -14.50 -9.76 -2.09
C LEU A 83 -15.92 -10.19 -2.47
N LEU A 84 -16.06 -10.58 -3.73
CA LEU A 84 -17.27 -11.20 -4.26
C LEU A 84 -16.98 -12.70 -4.47
N THR A 85 -17.87 -13.56 -4.01
CA THR A 85 -17.65 -15.01 -4.14
C THR A 85 -18.94 -15.75 -4.41
N GLY A 86 -18.88 -16.75 -5.27
CA GLY A 86 -20.00 -17.64 -5.54
C GLY A 86 -20.16 -18.73 -4.47
N PHE A 87 -21.06 -19.67 -4.73
CA PHE A 87 -21.28 -20.85 -3.91
C PHE A 87 -19.96 -21.61 -3.70
N GLY A 88 -19.70 -22.04 -2.46
CA GLY A 88 -18.51 -22.83 -2.10
C GLY A 88 -17.42 -22.05 -1.35
N MET A 89 -17.74 -20.86 -0.81
CA MET A 89 -16.87 -20.27 0.20
C MET A 89 -16.89 -21.16 1.44
N ASN A 90 -15.81 -21.89 1.66
CA ASN A 90 -15.60 -22.58 2.92
C ASN A 90 -15.05 -21.62 3.98
N ARG A 91 -15.10 -22.03 5.25
CA ARG A 91 -14.56 -21.25 6.36
C ARG A 91 -13.09 -20.89 6.18
N ASP A 92 -12.32 -21.78 5.56
CA ASP A 92 -10.88 -21.59 5.37
C ASP A 92 -10.57 -20.47 4.38
N LEU A 93 -11.33 -20.37 3.29
CA LEU A 93 -11.20 -19.27 2.32
C LEU A 93 -11.60 -17.92 2.93
N ALA A 94 -12.70 -17.89 3.71
CA ALA A 94 -13.11 -16.70 4.42
C ALA A 94 -12.05 -16.26 5.44
N ALA A 95 -11.54 -17.18 6.25
CA ALA A 95 -10.48 -16.93 7.21
C ALA A 95 -9.21 -16.41 6.53
N ALA A 96 -8.79 -17.04 5.43
CA ALA A 96 -7.64 -16.59 4.66
C ALA A 96 -7.82 -15.18 4.10
N ALA A 97 -9.01 -14.82 3.61
CA ALA A 97 -9.32 -13.49 3.12
C ALA A 97 -9.22 -12.44 4.22
N PHE A 98 -9.81 -12.70 5.40
CA PHE A 98 -9.73 -11.78 6.54
C PHE A 98 -8.31 -11.65 7.09
N LEU A 99 -7.54 -12.73 7.15
CA LEU A 99 -6.12 -12.68 7.53
C LEU A 99 -5.27 -11.84 6.55
N LEU A 100 -5.66 -11.77 5.29
CA LEU A 100 -5.06 -10.91 4.29
C LEU A 100 -5.52 -9.44 4.41
N GLY A 101 -6.43 -9.12 5.34
CA GLY A 101 -6.93 -7.76 5.54
C GLY A 101 -7.99 -7.32 4.53
N VAL A 102 -8.79 -8.25 4.01
CA VAL A 102 -9.98 -7.93 3.24
C VAL A 102 -11.01 -7.25 4.14
N ALA A 103 -11.63 -6.18 3.66
CA ALA A 103 -12.56 -5.39 4.46
C ALA A 103 -13.89 -6.11 4.72
N ASP A 104 -14.39 -6.82 3.70
CA ASP A 104 -15.62 -7.59 3.82
C ASP A 104 -15.75 -8.59 2.65
N VAL A 105 -16.74 -9.48 2.75
CA VAL A 105 -17.04 -10.51 1.76
C VAL A 105 -18.53 -10.53 1.46
N VAL A 106 -18.90 -10.63 0.18
CA VAL A 106 -20.27 -10.71 -0.30
C VAL A 106 -20.45 -11.98 -1.13
N LEU A 107 -21.52 -12.73 -0.82
CA LEU A 107 -21.89 -13.93 -1.56
C LEU A 107 -22.70 -13.54 -2.82
N LYS A 108 -22.39 -14.16 -3.94
CA LYS A 108 -23.20 -14.12 -5.17
C LYS A 108 -24.35 -15.16 -5.06
N PRO A 109 -25.59 -14.84 -5.50
CA PRO A 109 -26.00 -13.61 -6.15
C PRO A 109 -26.03 -12.40 -5.20
N VAL A 110 -25.57 -11.25 -5.69
CA VAL A 110 -25.39 -10.05 -4.87
C VAL A 110 -26.71 -9.28 -4.79
N ASP A 111 -27.16 -9.00 -3.58
CA ASP A 111 -28.30 -8.08 -3.35
C ASP A 111 -27.86 -6.63 -3.62
N PRO A 112 -28.52 -5.90 -4.54
CA PRO A 112 -28.10 -4.54 -4.92
C PRO A 112 -28.16 -3.52 -3.79
N TRP A 113 -29.11 -3.64 -2.86
CA TRP A 113 -29.22 -2.72 -1.74
C TRP A 113 -28.08 -2.94 -0.74
N MET A 114 -27.81 -4.19 -0.41
CA MET A 114 -26.69 -4.57 0.48
C MET A 114 -25.36 -4.14 -0.12
N LEU A 115 -25.16 -4.37 -1.43
CA LEU A 115 -23.95 -3.98 -2.14
C LEU A 115 -23.72 -2.46 -2.04
N ARG A 116 -24.73 -1.66 -2.40
CA ARG A 116 -24.63 -0.19 -2.30
C ARG A 116 -24.30 0.28 -0.90
N THR A 117 -24.89 -0.34 0.11
CA THR A 117 -24.66 0.03 1.51
C THR A 117 -23.21 -0.24 1.92
N LYS A 118 -22.68 -1.43 1.61
CA LYS A 118 -21.29 -1.80 1.91
C LYS A 118 -20.28 -0.95 1.13
N VAL A 119 -20.51 -0.77 -0.17
CA VAL A 119 -19.66 0.03 -1.05
C VAL A 119 -19.58 1.47 -0.55
N ARG A 120 -20.72 2.11 -0.29
CA ARG A 120 -20.76 3.48 0.25
C ARG A 120 -20.00 3.60 1.55
N TYR A 121 -20.25 2.70 2.49
CA TYR A 121 -19.59 2.74 3.80
C TYR A 121 -18.06 2.61 3.68
N LEU A 122 -17.58 1.60 2.95
CA LEU A 122 -16.15 1.34 2.80
C LEU A 122 -15.45 2.48 2.05
N TYR A 123 -16.04 2.93 0.95
CA TYR A 123 -15.47 3.99 0.13
C TYR A 123 -15.40 5.33 0.87
N GLU A 124 -16.48 5.75 1.52
CA GLU A 124 -16.52 7.00 2.26
C GLU A 124 -15.62 6.95 3.51
N SER A 125 -15.57 5.81 4.21
CA SER A 125 -14.66 5.62 5.34
C SER A 125 -13.20 5.79 4.93
N TYR A 126 -12.80 5.17 3.82
CA TYR A 126 -11.45 5.30 3.29
C TYR A 126 -11.13 6.73 2.83
N ARG A 127 -12.06 7.38 2.16
CA ARG A 127 -11.91 8.80 1.77
C ARG A 127 -11.65 9.71 2.98
N ARG A 128 -12.42 9.53 4.05
CA ARG A 128 -12.24 10.29 5.30
C ARG A 128 -10.88 10.04 5.92
N THR A 129 -10.45 8.78 5.99
CA THR A 129 -9.13 8.42 6.52
C THR A 129 -8.01 9.08 5.72
N CYS A 130 -8.08 9.04 4.39
CA CYS A 130 -7.09 9.68 3.52
C CYS A 130 -7.11 11.22 3.63
N ALA A 131 -8.27 11.84 3.86
CA ALA A 131 -8.37 13.27 4.08
C ALA A 131 -7.69 13.69 5.40
N LEU A 132 -7.99 12.98 6.49
CA LEU A 132 -7.36 13.22 7.80
C LEU A 132 -5.85 13.01 7.76
N GLN A 133 -5.37 11.98 7.06
CA GLN A 133 -3.94 11.74 6.93
C GLN A 133 -3.24 12.91 6.23
N ARG A 134 -3.81 13.43 5.13
CA ARG A 134 -3.27 14.60 4.42
C ARG A 134 -3.23 15.85 5.29
N GLU A 135 -4.26 16.07 6.08
CA GLU A 135 -4.33 17.20 7.00
C GLU A 135 -3.24 17.10 8.08
N LEU A 136 -3.05 15.91 8.66
CA LEU A 136 -1.97 15.65 9.61
C LEU A 136 -0.57 15.86 9.00
N ASP A 137 -0.36 15.41 7.77
CA ASP A 137 0.92 15.59 7.08
C ASP A 137 1.19 17.06 6.75
N ALA A 138 0.16 17.81 6.38
CA ALA A 138 0.26 19.28 6.17
C ALA A 138 0.59 20.02 7.47
N LEU A 139 -0.03 19.64 8.59
CA LEU A 139 0.28 20.22 9.90
C LEU A 139 1.71 19.91 10.34
N ARG A 140 2.18 18.71 10.13
CA ARG A 140 3.57 18.29 10.43
C ARG A 140 4.58 19.06 9.57
N ALA A 141 4.29 19.24 8.29
CA ALA A 141 5.17 20.00 7.39
C ALA A 141 5.27 21.50 7.79
N ASN A 142 4.17 22.09 8.23
CA ASN A 142 4.12 23.48 8.67
C ASN A 142 4.66 23.73 10.09
N GLY A 143 4.66 22.69 10.93
CA GLY A 143 5.16 22.74 12.31
C GLY A 143 6.62 22.31 12.48
N ALA A 144 7.31 21.85 11.45
CA ALA A 144 8.71 21.51 11.52
C ALA A 144 9.55 22.79 11.72
N PRO A 145 10.32 22.94 12.82
CA PRO A 145 11.22 24.07 12.98
C PRO A 145 12.22 24.08 11.82
N ALA A 146 12.42 25.25 11.21
CA ALA A 146 13.41 25.43 10.16
C ALA A 146 14.76 24.85 10.63
N PRO A 147 15.47 24.08 9.79
CA PRO A 147 16.80 23.57 10.16
C PRO A 147 17.67 24.75 10.56
N PRO A 148 18.45 24.64 11.65
CA PRO A 148 19.29 25.75 12.10
C PRO A 148 20.19 26.16 10.94
N ALA A 149 20.16 27.44 10.59
CA ALA A 149 21.01 28.02 9.59
C ALA A 149 22.44 27.53 9.86
N ARG A 150 23.02 26.80 8.92
CA ARG A 150 24.44 26.39 9.02
C ARG A 150 25.23 27.66 9.18
N GLY A 151 25.70 27.89 10.44
CA GLY A 151 26.59 29.00 10.76
C GLY A 151 27.73 29.03 9.76
N ARG A 152 27.88 30.12 9.07
CA ARG A 152 29.10 30.46 8.33
C ARG A 152 30.25 30.23 9.29
N ARG A 153 31.02 29.16 9.07
CA ARG A 153 32.31 29.01 9.71
C ARG A 153 33.13 30.25 9.30
N SER A 154 33.30 31.15 10.24
CA SER A 154 34.30 32.19 10.17
C SER A 154 35.64 31.50 9.94
N ARG A 155 36.29 31.85 8.86
CA ARG A 155 37.70 31.50 8.64
C ARG A 155 38.49 32.18 9.74
N GLU A 156 39.05 31.43 10.64
CA GLU A 156 40.16 31.89 11.47
C GLU A 156 41.41 31.96 10.61
N PRO A 157 42.25 32.99 10.79
CA PRO A 157 43.48 33.11 10.04
C PRO A 157 44.58 32.22 10.59
N ASP A 158 45.30 31.70 9.66
CA ASP A 158 46.58 31.02 9.67
C ASP A 158 47.58 31.53 10.76
N GLY A 159 48.22 30.63 11.46
CA GLY A 159 49.38 30.98 12.25
C GLY A 159 49.77 29.96 13.33
N ALA A 160 50.82 29.23 13.03
CA ALA A 160 51.76 28.54 13.95
C ALA A 160 51.76 27.00 13.87
N GLN A 161 52.76 26.51 13.15
CA GLN A 161 53.28 25.15 13.27
C GLN A 161 54.05 24.99 14.62
N PRO A 162 53.88 23.91 15.37
CA PRO A 162 54.90 23.41 16.26
C PRO A 162 55.65 22.23 15.63
N ARG A 163 56.94 22.28 15.85
CA ARG A 163 58.02 21.37 15.44
C ARG A 163 57.81 19.94 15.98
N VAL A 164 58.17 19.01 15.12
CA VAL A 164 58.35 17.57 15.39
C VAL A 164 59.62 17.35 16.25
N PRO A 165 59.64 16.51 17.24
CA PRO A 165 60.82 15.80 17.69
C PRO A 165 60.82 14.34 17.24
N SER A 166 62.00 13.90 16.89
CA SER A 166 62.45 12.67 16.29
C SER A 166 62.19 11.42 17.13
N GLN A 167 62.14 10.30 16.44
CA GLN A 167 62.06 8.94 16.89
C GLN A 167 63.22 8.52 17.85
N PRO A 168 63.04 7.35 18.51
CA PRO A 168 63.92 6.24 18.14
C PRO A 168 63.20 4.89 17.92
N THR A 169 63.84 4.15 17.05
CA THR A 169 63.69 2.76 16.65
C THR A 169 63.97 1.76 17.75
N ALA A 170 63.40 0.61 17.66
CA ALA A 170 63.87 -0.78 17.90
C ALA A 170 62.71 -1.61 18.47
N ALA A 171 62.44 -2.83 18.19
CA ALA A 171 63.03 -3.95 17.50
C ALA A 171 62.10 -5.15 17.77
N SER A 172 61.94 -5.94 16.78
CA SER A 172 61.76 -7.39 16.72
C SER A 172 61.35 -8.20 17.97
N HIS A 173 60.38 -9.09 17.73
CA HIS A 173 60.36 -10.55 18.02
C HIS A 173 58.99 -11.08 17.61
N GLU A 174 58.81 -11.81 16.55
CA GLU A 174 59.05 -13.22 16.24
C GLU A 174 58.52 -14.25 17.23
N SER A 175 57.84 -15.18 16.67
CA SER A 175 57.49 -16.58 17.08
C SER A 175 56.03 -16.80 17.34
N ALA A 176 55.34 -17.43 16.47
CA ALA A 176 55.30 -18.85 16.10
C ALA A 176 54.41 -19.74 16.98
N VAL A 177 53.65 -20.54 16.25
CA VAL A 177 53.37 -21.96 16.51
C VAL A 177 52.00 -22.36 17.00
N ARG A 178 51.32 -23.04 16.08
CA ARG A 178 50.56 -24.31 16.17
C ARG A 178 49.29 -24.32 17.00
N ASP A 179 48.28 -24.85 16.52
CA ASP A 179 47.84 -26.14 15.89
C ASP A 179 46.77 -26.79 16.79
N ARG A 180 45.81 -27.38 16.12
CA ARG A 180 44.88 -28.42 16.59
C ARG A 180 43.52 -28.02 17.23
N GLY A 181 42.53 -28.59 16.52
CA GLY A 181 41.30 -29.08 17.02
C GLY A 181 40.22 -29.05 15.95
#